data_81014cd7f75f33060ee152472acf52aa
#
_entry.id   81014cd7f75f33060ee152472acf52aa
#
_cell.length_a   1.000
_cell.length_b   1.000
_cell.length_c   1.000
_cell.angle_alpha   90.00
_cell.angle_beta   90.00
_cell.angle_gamma   90.00
#
_symmetry.space_group_name_H-M   'P 1'
#
loop_
_entity.id
_entity.type
_entity.pdbx_description
1 polymer ?
#
loop_
_entity_poly.entity_id
_entity_poly.type
_entity_poly.pdbx_seq_one_letter_code
_entity_poly.pdbx_strand_id
1 'polypeptide(L)'
;MFDLKVINSVLTEMEDERGIPRERMLDAIEQALATAYKKEFGKRGQVIRTSFDMNTGTTTFEQIKTVVDESMIKEEDDEELDEVEPTESEADDEDAKVRFDPEKHIMIDSARLIKKDVELGEELVFPLEAKEDFGRIAAQTAKQVIIQKVREAEKDSALQEFGQKEGDIVMGHVQRFERGNLYVDLGRVTGIMPYDEQIPGERFRPGERIRALLIKVDETARGIFLKLTRSHPEFLEALFAVEAPELQSGAVEIKAIAREAGSRSKIAVAAKDEHLDPVGSLVGQRGVRVSTVMSELGGEKIDIIEWSAEPAEFIE
;
A
#
# COMPACT_ATOMS: atom_id res chain seq x y z
N MET A 1 -12.55 21.01 -23.77
CA MET A 1 -13.88 20.53 -23.39
C MET A 1 -13.70 19.14 -22.77
N PHE A 2 -14.10 18.97 -21.54
CA PHE A 2 -14.04 17.65 -20.90
C PHE A 2 -14.91 16.66 -21.68
N ASP A 3 -14.38 15.50 -22.02
CA ASP A 3 -15.23 14.42 -22.51
C ASP A 3 -15.90 13.75 -21.29
N LEU A 4 -17.02 14.32 -20.88
CA LEU A 4 -17.80 13.90 -19.71
C LEU A 4 -18.21 12.42 -19.79
N LYS A 5 -18.40 11.90 -20.99
CA LYS A 5 -18.75 10.49 -21.17
C LYS A 5 -17.60 9.60 -20.78
N VAL A 6 -16.36 9.98 -21.13
CA VAL A 6 -15.16 9.21 -20.77
C VAL A 6 -14.94 9.27 -19.26
N ILE A 7 -15.06 10.45 -18.64
CA ILE A 7 -14.91 10.59 -17.17
C ILE A 7 -15.98 9.77 -16.46
N ASN A 8 -17.24 9.88 -16.85
CA ASN A 8 -18.32 9.09 -16.23
C ASN A 8 -18.09 7.58 -16.38
N SER A 9 -17.67 7.11 -17.56
CA SER A 9 -17.39 5.69 -17.80
C SER A 9 -16.27 5.20 -16.88
N VAL A 10 -15.18 5.95 -16.74
CA VAL A 10 -14.06 5.62 -15.88
C VAL A 10 -14.46 5.63 -14.41
N LEU A 11 -15.24 6.62 -13.95
CA LEU A 11 -15.71 6.66 -12.56
C LEU A 11 -16.63 5.47 -12.23
N THR A 12 -17.51 5.06 -13.16
CA THR A 12 -18.37 3.89 -12.98
C THR A 12 -17.55 2.60 -12.94
N GLU A 13 -16.58 2.45 -13.86
CA GLU A 13 -15.67 1.31 -13.86
C GLU A 13 -14.87 1.19 -12.56
N MET A 14 -14.41 2.33 -12.02
CA MET A 14 -13.68 2.37 -10.74
C MET A 14 -14.57 2.00 -9.56
N GLU A 15 -15.83 2.43 -9.56
CA GLU A 15 -16.80 2.07 -8.52
C GLU A 15 -17.15 0.58 -8.58
N ASP A 16 -17.48 0.08 -9.78
CA ASP A 16 -17.95 -1.30 -9.99
C ASP A 16 -16.82 -2.34 -9.86
N GLU A 17 -15.63 -2.07 -10.42
CA GLU A 17 -14.53 -3.05 -10.47
C GLU A 17 -13.54 -2.91 -9.32
N ARG A 18 -13.39 -1.71 -8.76
CA ARG A 18 -12.36 -1.40 -7.76
C ARG A 18 -12.92 -1.02 -6.39
N GLY A 19 -14.25 -0.83 -6.29
CA GLY A 19 -14.90 -0.46 -5.03
C GLY A 19 -14.54 0.93 -4.51
N ILE A 20 -14.08 1.84 -5.39
CA ILE A 20 -13.75 3.23 -5.02
C ILE A 20 -15.02 4.06 -5.13
N PRO A 21 -15.52 4.66 -4.02
CA PRO A 21 -16.71 5.50 -4.07
C PRO A 21 -16.51 6.67 -5.03
N ARG A 22 -17.49 6.90 -5.90
CA ARG A 22 -17.50 7.99 -6.89
C ARG A 22 -17.24 9.35 -6.24
N GLU A 23 -17.82 9.59 -5.07
CA GLU A 23 -17.66 10.85 -4.32
C GLU A 23 -16.19 11.13 -3.99
N ARG A 24 -15.44 10.13 -3.49
CA ARG A 24 -14.00 10.28 -3.19
C ARG A 24 -13.16 10.64 -4.41
N MET A 25 -13.56 10.14 -5.56
CA MET A 25 -12.85 10.47 -6.81
C MET A 25 -13.18 11.90 -7.26
N LEU A 26 -14.41 12.35 -7.10
CA LEU A 26 -14.82 13.71 -7.38
C LEU A 26 -14.11 14.70 -6.47
N ASP A 27 -14.09 14.45 -5.16
CA ASP A 27 -13.37 15.27 -4.17
C ASP A 27 -11.88 15.41 -4.54
N ALA A 28 -11.24 14.30 -4.91
CA ALA A 28 -9.84 14.33 -5.32
C ALA A 28 -9.60 15.14 -6.60
N ILE A 29 -10.52 15.05 -7.57
CA ILE A 29 -10.46 15.86 -8.79
C ILE A 29 -10.65 17.35 -8.46
N GLU A 30 -11.63 17.70 -7.63
CA GLU A 30 -11.91 19.07 -7.19
C GLU A 30 -10.73 19.68 -6.44
N GLN A 31 -10.11 18.96 -5.51
CA GLN A 31 -8.91 19.39 -4.78
C GLN A 31 -7.71 19.62 -5.71
N ALA A 32 -7.52 18.73 -6.69
CA ALA A 32 -6.44 18.88 -7.65
C ALA A 32 -6.68 20.05 -8.60
N LEU A 33 -7.93 20.28 -9.01
CA LEU A 33 -8.32 21.44 -9.82
C LEU A 33 -8.12 22.75 -9.04
N ALA A 34 -8.48 22.79 -7.76
CA ALA A 34 -8.22 23.93 -6.88
C ALA A 34 -6.72 24.23 -6.79
N THR A 35 -5.90 23.19 -6.60
CA THR A 35 -4.43 23.32 -6.54
C THR A 35 -3.85 23.80 -7.87
N ALA A 36 -4.32 23.26 -9.00
CA ALA A 36 -3.88 23.68 -10.32
C ALA A 36 -4.27 25.14 -10.63
N TYR A 37 -5.50 25.54 -10.28
CA TYR A 37 -5.96 26.91 -10.44
C TYR A 37 -5.14 27.88 -9.58
N LYS A 38 -4.88 27.51 -8.30
CA LYS A 38 -4.05 28.30 -7.39
C LYS A 38 -2.63 28.50 -7.93
N LYS A 39 -2.03 27.45 -8.49
CA LYS A 39 -0.68 27.50 -9.05
C LYS A 39 -0.58 28.43 -10.26
N GLU A 40 -1.59 28.44 -11.12
CA GLU A 40 -1.56 29.17 -12.40
C GLU A 40 -2.08 30.60 -12.28
N PHE A 41 -3.13 30.82 -11.48
CA PHE A 41 -3.85 32.08 -11.40
C PHE A 41 -4.02 32.63 -9.99
N GLY A 42 -3.74 31.81 -8.98
CA GLY A 42 -3.93 32.17 -7.59
C GLY A 42 -2.80 32.99 -7.00
N LYS A 43 -3.04 33.54 -5.82
CA LYS A 43 -2.05 34.25 -5.00
C LYS A 43 -1.53 33.34 -3.90
N ARG A 44 -0.32 33.67 -3.41
CA ARG A 44 0.27 32.98 -2.26
C ARG A 44 -0.67 33.13 -1.05
N GLY A 45 -0.92 32.05 -0.34
CA GLY A 45 -1.84 32.06 0.82
C GLY A 45 -3.30 31.80 0.48
N GLN A 46 -3.77 32.05 -0.74
CA GLN A 46 -5.17 31.93 -1.12
C GLN A 46 -5.71 30.51 -0.93
N VAL A 47 -6.86 30.36 -0.28
CA VAL A 47 -7.60 29.09 -0.14
C VAL A 47 -8.66 29.04 -1.22
N ILE A 48 -8.58 28.02 -2.09
CA ILE A 48 -9.49 27.88 -3.24
C ILE A 48 -10.24 26.56 -3.09
N ARG A 49 -11.56 26.64 -3.20
CA ARG A 49 -12.48 25.50 -3.33
C ARG A 49 -12.95 25.44 -4.78
N THR A 50 -13.05 24.24 -5.30
CA THR A 50 -13.54 23.99 -6.66
C THR A 50 -14.73 23.06 -6.58
N SER A 51 -15.75 23.31 -7.37
CA SER A 51 -16.86 22.39 -7.59
C SER A 51 -16.93 22.02 -9.06
N PHE A 52 -17.03 20.72 -9.35
CA PHE A 52 -17.08 20.17 -10.69
C PHE A 52 -18.44 19.52 -10.97
N ASP A 53 -19.25 20.15 -11.83
CA ASP A 53 -20.53 19.58 -12.25
C ASP A 53 -20.35 18.52 -13.33
N MET A 54 -20.64 17.28 -12.97
CA MET A 54 -20.54 16.12 -13.85
C MET A 54 -21.57 16.11 -14.98
N ASN A 55 -22.65 16.87 -14.88
CA ASN A 55 -23.69 16.90 -15.90
C ASN A 55 -23.37 17.89 -17.01
N THR A 56 -22.84 19.04 -16.62
CA THR A 56 -22.53 20.13 -17.53
C THR A 56 -21.05 20.20 -17.90
N GLY A 57 -20.16 19.61 -17.09
CA GLY A 57 -18.70 19.71 -17.22
C GLY A 57 -18.16 21.07 -16.83
N THR A 58 -18.98 21.90 -16.17
CA THR A 58 -18.56 23.22 -15.71
C THR A 58 -17.80 23.10 -14.41
N THR A 59 -16.75 23.89 -14.26
CA THR A 59 -15.97 24.01 -13.06
C THR A 59 -16.14 25.40 -12.49
N THR A 60 -16.56 25.50 -11.25
CA THR A 60 -16.64 26.75 -10.50
C THR A 60 -15.50 26.85 -9.52
N PHE A 61 -14.96 28.04 -9.34
CA PHE A 61 -13.87 28.32 -8.42
C PHE A 61 -14.31 29.36 -7.42
N GLU A 62 -13.98 29.14 -6.16
CA GLU A 62 -14.36 29.99 -5.05
C GLU A 62 -13.17 30.20 -4.14
N GLN A 63 -12.91 31.41 -3.71
CA GLN A 63 -11.99 31.73 -2.65
C GLN A 63 -12.71 31.64 -1.31
N ILE A 64 -12.11 30.96 -0.36
CA ILE A 64 -12.63 30.88 1.01
C ILE A 64 -11.79 31.78 1.89
N LYS A 65 -12.47 32.59 2.72
CA LYS A 65 -11.83 33.37 3.78
C LYS A 65 -12.53 33.10 5.11
N THR A 66 -11.73 32.86 6.13
CA THR A 66 -12.22 32.63 7.50
C THR A 66 -12.37 33.98 8.19
N VAL A 67 -13.50 34.17 8.87
CA VAL A 67 -13.77 35.38 9.65
C VAL A 67 -13.00 35.35 10.97
N VAL A 68 -12.20 36.36 11.18
CA VAL A 68 -11.36 36.48 12.39
C VAL A 68 -11.56 37.85 13.06
N ASP A 69 -11.27 37.94 14.34
CA ASP A 69 -11.17 39.20 15.08
C ASP A 69 -9.75 39.45 15.61
N GLU A 70 -9.56 40.61 16.25
CA GLU A 70 -8.26 40.98 16.79
C GLU A 70 -7.76 40.03 17.90
N SER A 71 -8.66 39.31 18.61
CA SER A 71 -8.28 38.35 19.64
C SER A 71 -7.65 37.08 19.11
N MET A 72 -8.01 36.72 17.88
CA MET A 72 -7.53 35.51 17.17
C MET A 72 -6.22 35.75 16.40
N ILE A 73 -5.73 37.00 16.34
CA ILE A 73 -4.54 37.39 15.58
C ILE A 73 -3.34 37.55 16.50
N LYS A 74 -2.16 37.06 16.08
CA LYS A 74 -0.87 37.36 16.75
C LYS A 74 -0.50 38.82 16.50
N GLU A 75 -0.07 39.54 17.53
CA GLU A 75 0.45 40.91 17.41
C GLU A 75 1.81 40.90 16.70
N GLU A 76 2.11 41.97 15.93
CA GLU A 76 3.35 42.06 15.10
C GLU A 76 4.66 42.08 15.90
N ASP A 77 4.62 42.16 17.23
CA ASP A 77 5.80 42.22 18.10
C ASP A 77 6.39 40.85 18.46
N ASP A 78 5.78 39.73 18.05
CA ASP A 78 6.28 38.37 18.26
C ASP A 78 7.25 37.89 17.13
N GLU A 79 8.04 38.81 16.57
CA GLU A 79 9.00 38.56 15.45
C GLU A 79 10.32 37.90 15.91
N GLU A 80 10.34 37.01 16.87
CA GLU A 80 11.53 36.14 17.07
C GLU A 80 11.13 34.65 17.06
N LEU A 81 11.65 33.95 16.06
CA LEU A 81 11.67 32.48 15.91
C LEU A 81 10.43 31.83 15.27
N ASP A 82 10.24 31.92 13.96
CA ASP A 82 9.63 30.78 13.27
C ASP A 82 9.78 30.87 11.73
N GLU A 83 10.96 30.44 11.24
CA GLU A 83 11.11 29.90 9.88
C GLU A 83 10.81 28.39 9.85
N VAL A 84 9.92 27.90 10.70
CA VAL A 84 9.48 26.49 10.70
C VAL A 84 8.05 26.46 10.19
N GLU A 85 7.84 25.80 9.06
CA GLU A 85 6.48 25.43 8.60
C GLU A 85 5.79 24.65 9.74
N PRO A 86 4.53 25.00 10.12
CA PRO A 86 3.83 24.31 11.20
C PRO A 86 3.70 22.83 10.88
N THR A 87 4.17 21.99 11.78
CA THR A 87 3.97 20.55 11.73
C THR A 87 2.49 20.23 11.96
N GLU A 88 1.98 19.19 11.32
CA GLU A 88 0.56 18.75 11.36
C GLU A 88 -0.01 18.56 12.79
N SER A 89 0.83 18.62 13.83
CA SER A 89 0.42 18.48 15.24
C SER A 89 -0.06 19.77 15.92
N GLU A 90 0.08 20.94 15.29
CA GLU A 90 -0.36 22.24 15.85
C GLU A 90 -1.75 22.67 15.33
N ALA A 91 -2.39 21.88 14.48
CA ALA A 91 -3.69 22.20 13.88
C ALA A 91 -4.89 21.94 14.82
N ASP A 92 -4.70 21.28 15.97
CA ASP A 92 -5.78 20.88 16.89
C ASP A 92 -5.92 21.80 18.14
N ASP A 93 -5.16 22.91 18.25
CA ASP A 93 -5.31 23.85 19.35
C ASP A 93 -6.29 24.96 18.96
N GLU A 94 -7.56 24.83 19.38
CA GLU A 94 -8.64 25.79 19.10
C GLU A 94 -8.35 27.22 19.63
N ASP A 95 -7.34 27.40 20.49
CA ASP A 95 -6.93 28.70 21.08
C ASP A 95 -5.63 29.28 20.47
N ALA A 96 -5.04 28.65 19.44
CA ALA A 96 -3.81 29.12 18.84
C ALA A 96 -4.06 30.38 18.00
N LYS A 97 -3.48 31.53 18.42
CA LYS A 97 -3.55 32.79 17.65
C LYS A 97 -2.90 32.61 16.27
N VAL A 98 -3.60 33.02 15.22
CA VAL A 98 -3.22 32.85 13.82
C VAL A 98 -2.58 34.13 13.30
N ARG A 99 -1.52 34.03 12.48
CA ARG A 99 -0.99 35.19 11.77
C ARG A 99 -2.01 35.67 10.71
N PHE A 100 -2.40 36.93 10.74
CA PHE A 100 -3.34 37.48 9.75
C PHE A 100 -2.79 37.43 8.33
N ASP A 101 -3.52 36.80 7.44
CA ASP A 101 -3.26 36.77 6.00
C ASP A 101 -4.52 37.26 5.25
N PRO A 102 -4.45 38.40 4.55
CA PRO A 102 -5.62 38.95 3.84
C PRO A 102 -6.21 38.02 2.79
N GLU A 103 -5.42 37.02 2.30
CA GLU A 103 -5.91 36.05 1.33
C GLU A 103 -6.64 34.86 1.99
N LYS A 104 -6.42 34.61 3.28
CA LYS A 104 -7.06 33.55 4.06
C LYS A 104 -8.12 34.05 5.03
N HIS A 105 -7.95 35.28 5.54
CA HIS A 105 -8.76 35.80 6.62
C HIS A 105 -9.49 37.06 6.21
N ILE A 106 -10.61 37.33 6.86
CA ILE A 106 -11.39 38.58 6.74
C ILE A 106 -11.77 39.02 8.15
N MET A 107 -11.57 40.32 8.45
CA MET A 107 -11.95 40.86 9.75
C MET A 107 -13.48 40.88 9.87
N ILE A 108 -13.97 40.57 11.10
CA ILE A 108 -15.40 40.47 11.40
C ILE A 108 -16.18 41.73 11.01
N ASP A 109 -15.61 42.93 11.17
CA ASP A 109 -16.25 44.17 10.80
C ASP A 109 -16.46 44.28 9.29
N SER A 110 -15.48 43.82 8.49
CA SER A 110 -15.59 43.77 7.03
C SER A 110 -16.53 42.64 6.58
N ALA A 111 -16.53 41.52 7.28
CA ALA A 111 -17.41 40.38 7.01
C ALA A 111 -18.88 40.74 7.25
N ARG A 112 -19.20 41.52 8.29
CA ARG A 112 -20.58 42.01 8.59
C ARG A 112 -21.14 42.97 7.55
N LEU A 113 -20.29 43.64 6.77
CA LEU A 113 -20.74 44.45 5.65
C LEU A 113 -21.27 43.61 4.48
N ILE A 114 -20.79 42.36 4.38
CA ILE A 114 -21.16 41.40 3.34
C ILE A 114 -22.34 40.54 3.82
N LYS A 115 -22.27 40.00 5.00
CA LYS A 115 -23.29 39.15 5.63
C LYS A 115 -23.52 39.62 7.09
N LYS A 116 -24.72 40.11 7.40
CA LYS A 116 -25.03 40.75 8.69
C LYS A 116 -24.91 39.85 9.91
N ASP A 117 -25.24 38.55 9.74
CA ASP A 117 -25.28 37.56 10.82
C ASP A 117 -24.08 36.58 10.77
N VAL A 118 -22.88 37.12 10.48
CA VAL A 118 -21.66 36.33 10.38
C VAL A 118 -21.06 36.10 11.79
N GLU A 119 -20.63 34.87 12.04
CA GLU A 119 -19.97 34.48 13.29
C GLU A 119 -18.44 34.36 13.10
N LEU A 120 -17.68 34.42 14.22
CA LEU A 120 -16.24 34.19 14.21
C LEU A 120 -15.95 32.76 13.80
N GLY A 121 -14.92 32.55 12.97
CA GLY A 121 -14.57 31.24 12.43
C GLY A 121 -15.43 30.78 11.22
N GLU A 122 -16.47 31.55 10.88
CA GLU A 122 -17.30 31.22 9.70
C GLU A 122 -16.52 31.45 8.40
N GLU A 123 -16.74 30.57 7.42
CA GLU A 123 -16.15 30.68 6.09
C GLU A 123 -17.02 31.56 5.19
N LEU A 124 -16.44 32.61 4.62
CA LEU A 124 -17.05 33.40 3.58
C LEU A 124 -16.51 32.99 2.20
N VAL A 125 -17.43 32.80 1.26
CA VAL A 125 -17.13 32.29 -0.07
C VAL A 125 -17.20 33.43 -1.07
N PHE A 126 -16.13 33.60 -1.86
CA PHE A 126 -16.01 34.62 -2.89
C PHE A 126 -15.86 33.96 -4.26
N PRO A 127 -16.77 34.16 -5.22
CA PRO A 127 -16.66 33.52 -6.53
C PRO A 127 -15.44 34.07 -7.27
N LEU A 128 -14.70 33.18 -7.92
CA LEU A 128 -13.58 33.49 -8.77
C LEU A 128 -13.97 33.28 -10.24
N GLU A 129 -13.38 34.08 -11.13
CA GLU A 129 -13.65 33.96 -12.57
C GLU A 129 -13.03 32.67 -13.13
N ALA A 130 -13.83 31.87 -13.85
CA ALA A 130 -13.30 30.76 -14.64
C ALA A 130 -12.52 31.33 -15.84
N LYS A 131 -11.22 31.09 -15.90
CA LYS A 131 -10.36 31.51 -17.02
C LYS A 131 -10.54 30.57 -18.21
N GLU A 132 -10.73 31.14 -19.43
CA GLU A 132 -10.98 30.35 -20.64
C GLU A 132 -9.85 29.33 -20.97
N ASP A 133 -8.61 29.68 -20.67
CA ASP A 133 -7.45 28.81 -20.91
C ASP A 133 -7.33 27.66 -19.92
N PHE A 134 -8.06 27.68 -18.79
CA PHE A 134 -7.96 26.66 -17.76
C PHE A 134 -8.50 25.29 -18.19
N GLY A 135 -9.39 25.23 -19.19
CA GLY A 135 -10.02 23.97 -19.63
C GLY A 135 -9.04 22.85 -20.03
N ARG A 136 -7.89 23.19 -20.63
CA ARG A 136 -6.84 22.21 -20.97
C ARG A 136 -6.11 21.71 -19.73
N ILE A 137 -5.76 22.63 -18.83
CA ILE A 137 -5.07 22.32 -17.56
C ILE A 137 -5.97 21.45 -16.71
N ALA A 138 -7.26 21.79 -16.60
CA ALA A 138 -8.26 21.04 -15.88
C ALA A 138 -8.41 19.61 -16.40
N ALA A 139 -8.51 19.42 -17.72
CA ALA A 139 -8.61 18.09 -18.34
C ALA A 139 -7.37 17.22 -18.06
N GLN A 140 -6.18 17.80 -18.14
CA GLN A 140 -4.93 17.09 -17.87
C GLN A 140 -4.80 16.75 -16.38
N THR A 141 -5.16 17.68 -15.49
CA THR A 141 -5.15 17.49 -14.05
C THR A 141 -6.12 16.38 -13.63
N ALA A 142 -7.37 16.41 -14.09
CA ALA A 142 -8.36 15.40 -13.82
C ALA A 142 -7.88 13.99 -14.28
N LYS A 143 -7.29 13.90 -15.48
CA LYS A 143 -6.70 12.64 -15.95
C LYS A 143 -5.59 12.13 -15.03
N GLN A 144 -4.69 12.99 -14.57
CA GLN A 144 -3.61 12.60 -13.65
C GLN A 144 -4.15 12.11 -12.31
N VAL A 145 -5.16 12.79 -11.75
CA VAL A 145 -5.81 12.40 -10.49
C VAL A 145 -6.49 11.04 -10.62
N ILE A 146 -7.24 10.83 -11.70
CA ILE A 146 -7.86 9.52 -11.96
C ILE A 146 -6.82 8.42 -12.01
N ILE A 147 -5.72 8.59 -12.77
CA ILE A 147 -4.64 7.61 -12.86
C ILE A 147 -3.99 7.38 -11.48
N GLN A 148 -3.82 8.42 -10.69
CA GLN A 148 -3.27 8.30 -9.34
C GLN A 148 -4.22 7.52 -8.42
N LYS A 149 -5.52 7.83 -8.42
CA LYS A 149 -6.51 7.13 -7.60
C LYS A 149 -6.68 5.66 -8.00
N VAL A 150 -6.59 5.36 -9.28
CA VAL A 150 -6.55 3.96 -9.76
C VAL A 150 -5.36 3.23 -9.17
N ARG A 151 -4.16 3.83 -9.22
CA ARG A 151 -2.95 3.21 -8.66
C ARG A 151 -3.02 3.04 -7.14
N GLU A 152 -3.58 4.02 -6.42
CA GLU A 152 -3.80 3.93 -4.97
C GLU A 152 -4.73 2.77 -4.64
N ALA A 153 -5.86 2.64 -5.33
CA ALA A 153 -6.81 1.55 -5.11
C ALA A 153 -6.25 0.17 -5.49
N GLU A 154 -5.47 0.07 -6.58
CA GLU A 154 -4.74 -1.15 -6.94
C GLU A 154 -3.75 -1.55 -5.85
N LYS A 155 -3.06 -0.55 -5.27
CA LYS A 155 -2.14 -0.74 -4.17
C LYS A 155 -2.86 -1.24 -2.92
N ASP A 156 -3.95 -0.58 -2.52
CA ASP A 156 -4.73 -0.97 -1.33
C ASP A 156 -5.31 -2.39 -1.48
N SER A 157 -5.87 -2.69 -2.65
CA SER A 157 -6.38 -4.03 -2.97
C SER A 157 -5.29 -5.10 -2.90
N ALA A 158 -4.11 -4.81 -3.45
CA ALA A 158 -2.99 -5.73 -3.41
C ALA A 158 -2.43 -5.90 -1.98
N LEU A 159 -2.39 -4.82 -1.18
CA LEU A 159 -1.99 -4.88 0.23
C LEU A 159 -2.95 -5.76 1.04
N GLN A 160 -4.25 -5.62 0.83
CA GLN A 160 -5.26 -6.46 1.49
C GLN A 160 -5.14 -7.94 1.07
N GLU A 161 -4.92 -8.20 -0.22
CA GLU A 161 -4.82 -9.57 -0.73
C GLU A 161 -3.55 -10.28 -0.24
N PHE A 162 -2.40 -9.62 -0.31
CA PHE A 162 -1.10 -10.24 -0.03
C PHE A 162 -0.64 -10.04 1.42
N GLY A 163 -1.11 -9.01 2.12
CA GLY A 163 -0.75 -8.79 3.52
C GLY A 163 -1.21 -9.91 4.45
N GLN A 164 -2.29 -10.62 4.10
CA GLN A 164 -2.75 -11.79 4.84
C GLN A 164 -2.04 -13.10 4.43
N LYS A 165 -1.21 -13.06 3.40
CA LYS A 165 -0.48 -14.21 2.85
C LYS A 165 1.02 -14.18 3.19
N GLU A 166 1.46 -13.28 4.06
CA GLU A 166 2.83 -13.34 4.60
C GLU A 166 3.03 -14.67 5.34
N GLY A 167 4.11 -15.36 5.03
CA GLY A 167 4.34 -16.72 5.50
C GLY A 167 3.74 -17.83 4.63
N ASP A 168 2.93 -17.51 3.63
CA ASP A 168 2.33 -18.49 2.74
C ASP A 168 3.14 -18.69 1.45
N ILE A 169 2.94 -19.87 0.83
CA ILE A 169 3.47 -20.15 -0.51
C ILE A 169 2.59 -19.43 -1.54
N VAL A 170 3.22 -18.55 -2.30
CA VAL A 170 2.63 -17.92 -3.47
C VAL A 170 3.15 -18.56 -4.75
N MET A 171 2.34 -18.49 -5.80
CA MET A 171 2.64 -19.07 -7.09
C MET A 171 2.53 -18.03 -8.18
N GLY A 172 3.56 -17.97 -9.02
CA GLY A 172 3.61 -17.01 -10.12
C GLY A 172 4.41 -17.53 -11.32
N HIS A 173 4.66 -16.63 -12.25
CA HIS A 173 5.49 -16.89 -13.42
C HIS A 173 6.72 -15.98 -13.40
N VAL A 174 7.86 -16.53 -13.74
CA VAL A 174 9.10 -15.78 -13.87
C VAL A 174 8.95 -14.75 -14.98
N GLN A 175 9.12 -13.47 -14.63
CA GLN A 175 9.00 -12.38 -15.59
C GLN A 175 10.36 -12.06 -16.23
N ARG A 176 11.37 -11.81 -15.41
CA ARG A 176 12.72 -11.43 -15.82
C ARG A 176 13.75 -11.61 -14.73
N PHE A 177 15.01 -11.63 -15.15
CA PHE A 177 16.17 -11.47 -14.27
C PHE A 177 16.77 -10.10 -14.47
N GLU A 178 17.08 -9.43 -13.39
CA GLU A 178 17.72 -8.12 -13.42
C GLU A 178 18.65 -7.94 -12.24
N ARG A 179 19.95 -7.68 -12.50
CA ARG A 179 20.98 -7.48 -11.46
C ARG A 179 21.05 -8.56 -10.39
N GLY A 180 20.86 -9.82 -10.79
CA GLY A 180 20.84 -10.97 -9.90
C GLY A 180 19.50 -11.25 -9.21
N ASN A 181 18.57 -10.33 -9.24
CA ASN A 181 17.23 -10.51 -8.68
C ASN A 181 16.30 -11.18 -9.69
N LEU A 182 15.43 -12.05 -9.20
CA LEU A 182 14.38 -12.68 -9.97
C LEU A 182 13.07 -11.94 -9.73
N TYR A 183 12.41 -11.53 -10.81
CA TYR A 183 11.10 -10.90 -10.77
C TYR A 183 10.04 -11.91 -11.17
N VAL A 184 9.03 -12.07 -10.30
CA VAL A 184 7.94 -13.04 -10.44
C VAL A 184 6.62 -12.30 -10.59
N ASP A 185 5.90 -12.60 -11.66
CA ASP A 185 4.56 -12.09 -11.90
C ASP A 185 3.55 -12.93 -11.10
N LEU A 186 2.87 -12.29 -10.17
CA LEU A 186 1.82 -12.86 -9.32
C LEU A 186 0.42 -12.44 -9.77
N GLY A 187 0.29 -11.92 -11.00
CA GLY A 187 -0.93 -11.45 -11.63
C GLY A 187 -1.11 -9.94 -11.50
N ARG A 188 -1.47 -9.44 -10.33
CA ARG A 188 -1.66 -7.99 -10.10
C ARG A 188 -0.40 -7.28 -9.62
N VAL A 189 0.50 -8.01 -8.97
CA VAL A 189 1.71 -7.46 -8.35
C VAL A 189 2.91 -8.28 -8.77
N THR A 190 4.05 -7.63 -8.88
CA THR A 190 5.33 -8.32 -9.14
C THR A 190 6.07 -8.56 -7.83
N GLY A 191 6.40 -9.81 -7.57
CA GLY A 191 7.29 -10.21 -6.48
C GLY A 191 8.75 -10.09 -6.88
N ILE A 192 9.61 -9.83 -5.91
CA ILE A 192 11.06 -9.77 -6.07
C ILE A 192 11.69 -10.82 -5.16
N MET A 193 12.50 -11.68 -5.76
CA MET A 193 13.34 -12.63 -5.05
C MET A 193 14.80 -12.21 -5.24
N PRO A 194 15.42 -11.59 -4.22
CA PRO A 194 16.84 -11.22 -4.25
C PRO A 194 17.75 -12.43 -4.45
N TYR A 195 18.97 -12.19 -4.87
CA TYR A 195 19.94 -13.26 -5.15
C TYR A 195 20.20 -14.18 -3.94
N ASP A 196 20.28 -13.61 -2.76
CA ASP A 196 20.47 -14.30 -1.48
C ASP A 196 19.26 -15.11 -1.01
N GLU A 197 18.09 -14.83 -1.57
CA GLU A 197 16.84 -15.54 -1.30
C GLU A 197 16.54 -16.65 -2.33
N GLN A 198 17.43 -16.85 -3.31
CA GLN A 198 17.33 -17.90 -4.33
C GLN A 198 18.08 -19.16 -3.86
N ILE A 199 17.65 -20.34 -4.31
CA ILE A 199 18.40 -21.57 -4.09
C ILE A 199 19.60 -21.58 -5.04
N PRO A 200 20.83 -21.77 -4.52
CA PRO A 200 22.02 -21.85 -5.37
C PRO A 200 21.91 -22.95 -6.41
N GLY A 201 22.16 -22.62 -7.67
CA GLY A 201 22.13 -23.59 -8.77
C GLY A 201 20.79 -23.72 -9.47
N GLU A 202 19.69 -23.21 -8.91
CA GLU A 202 18.40 -23.13 -9.61
C GLU A 202 18.47 -22.17 -10.80
N ARG A 203 17.85 -22.55 -11.89
CA ARG A 203 17.77 -21.73 -13.12
C ARG A 203 16.35 -21.74 -13.63
N PHE A 204 15.73 -20.59 -13.66
CA PHE A 204 14.40 -20.41 -14.20
C PHE A 204 14.45 -19.67 -15.53
N ARG A 205 13.52 -19.96 -16.42
CA ARG A 205 13.32 -19.24 -17.69
C ARG A 205 12.14 -18.29 -17.57
N PRO A 206 12.16 -17.16 -18.28
CA PRO A 206 10.98 -16.30 -18.37
C PRO A 206 9.74 -17.10 -18.83
N GLY A 207 8.62 -16.90 -18.16
CA GLY A 207 7.36 -17.65 -18.36
C GLY A 207 7.26 -18.95 -17.56
N GLU A 208 8.31 -19.41 -16.92
CA GLU A 208 8.29 -20.62 -16.10
C GLU A 208 7.52 -20.39 -14.79
N ARG A 209 6.74 -21.39 -14.37
CA ARG A 209 5.98 -21.35 -13.13
C ARG A 209 6.90 -21.57 -11.95
N ILE A 210 6.75 -20.76 -10.91
CA ILE A 210 7.56 -20.82 -9.71
C ILE A 210 6.68 -20.73 -8.45
N ARG A 211 7.02 -21.50 -7.43
CA ARG A 211 6.52 -21.37 -6.07
C ARG A 211 7.56 -20.68 -5.21
N ALA A 212 7.15 -19.78 -4.35
CA ALA A 212 8.03 -19.10 -3.40
C ALA A 212 7.26 -18.77 -2.13
N LEU A 213 7.96 -18.61 -1.03
CA LEU A 213 7.38 -18.09 0.19
C LEU A 213 7.32 -16.56 0.11
N LEU A 214 6.20 -15.98 0.47
CA LEU A 214 6.05 -14.54 0.64
C LEU A 214 6.55 -14.16 2.05
N ILE A 215 7.75 -13.56 2.12
CA ILE A 215 8.34 -13.15 3.41
C ILE A 215 7.67 -11.88 3.91
N LYS A 216 7.50 -10.89 3.01
CA LYS A 216 7.11 -9.55 3.41
C LYS A 216 6.44 -8.80 2.28
N VAL A 217 5.46 -8.00 2.65
CA VAL A 217 4.81 -7.01 1.78
C VAL A 217 5.33 -5.63 2.15
N ASP A 218 6.19 -5.06 1.31
CA ASP A 218 6.76 -3.73 1.52
C ASP A 218 6.01 -2.68 0.71
N GLU A 219 5.54 -1.65 1.40
CA GLU A 219 4.91 -0.49 0.79
C GLU A 219 5.96 0.59 0.50
N THR A 220 6.00 1.08 -0.73
CA THR A 220 6.88 2.17 -1.14
C THR A 220 6.11 3.26 -1.90
N ALA A 221 6.72 4.42 -2.07
CA ALA A 221 6.16 5.49 -2.90
C ALA A 221 5.91 5.08 -4.37
N ARG A 222 6.55 3.99 -4.84
CA ARG A 222 6.42 3.46 -6.21
C ARG A 222 5.40 2.34 -6.34
N GLY A 223 4.82 1.88 -5.23
CA GLY A 223 3.88 0.77 -5.19
C GLY A 223 4.22 -0.28 -4.12
N ILE A 224 3.61 -1.46 -4.23
CA ILE A 224 3.83 -2.58 -3.34
C ILE A 224 4.90 -3.50 -3.94
N PHE A 225 5.81 -3.94 -3.08
CA PHE A 225 6.82 -4.94 -3.42
C PHE A 225 6.65 -6.15 -2.52
N LEU A 226 6.51 -7.33 -3.13
CA LEU A 226 6.42 -8.59 -2.45
C LEU A 226 7.81 -9.22 -2.40
N LYS A 227 8.39 -9.34 -1.19
CA LYS A 227 9.68 -10.02 -1.00
C LYS A 227 9.44 -11.52 -0.95
N LEU A 228 10.04 -12.24 -1.89
CA LEU A 228 9.91 -13.69 -2.05
C LEU A 228 11.21 -14.39 -1.67
N THR A 229 11.10 -15.63 -1.16
CA THR A 229 12.25 -16.49 -0.91
C THR A 229 11.98 -17.93 -1.30
N ARG A 230 13.05 -18.65 -1.66
CA ARG A 230 13.11 -20.10 -1.77
C ARG A 230 14.22 -20.69 -0.88
N SER A 231 15.14 -19.84 -0.39
CA SER A 231 16.26 -20.27 0.46
C SER A 231 15.92 -20.31 1.95
N HIS A 232 14.90 -19.57 2.42
CA HIS A 232 14.55 -19.49 3.82
C HIS A 232 14.04 -20.83 4.38
N PRO A 233 14.37 -21.20 5.65
CA PRO A 233 13.88 -22.43 6.28
C PRO A 233 12.37 -22.55 6.32
N GLU A 234 11.65 -21.45 6.53
CA GLU A 234 10.17 -21.42 6.53
C GLU A 234 9.57 -21.84 5.18
N PHE A 235 10.29 -21.67 4.05
CA PHE A 235 9.80 -22.17 2.77
C PHE A 235 9.72 -23.70 2.75
N LEU A 236 10.72 -24.38 3.37
CA LEU A 236 10.72 -25.81 3.53
C LEU A 236 9.57 -26.27 4.44
N GLU A 237 9.33 -25.58 5.55
CA GLU A 237 8.22 -25.82 6.46
C GLU A 237 6.86 -25.67 5.75
N ALA A 238 6.68 -24.58 5.02
CA ALA A 238 5.46 -24.32 4.27
C ALA A 238 5.20 -25.37 3.17
N LEU A 239 6.25 -25.88 2.50
CA LEU A 239 6.12 -26.96 1.53
C LEU A 239 5.63 -28.27 2.21
N PHE A 240 6.18 -28.61 3.37
CA PHE A 240 5.70 -29.76 4.13
C PHE A 240 4.28 -29.56 4.64
N ALA A 241 3.90 -28.36 5.05
CA ALA A 241 2.53 -28.06 5.47
C ALA A 241 1.50 -28.29 4.33
N VAL A 242 1.90 -28.09 3.08
CA VAL A 242 1.05 -28.41 1.91
C VAL A 242 0.92 -29.91 1.70
N GLU A 243 2.01 -30.68 1.89
CA GLU A 243 2.05 -32.11 1.59
C GLU A 243 1.59 -33.00 2.76
N ALA A 244 1.70 -32.50 4.01
CA ALA A 244 1.38 -33.23 5.24
C ALA A 244 0.26 -32.55 6.04
N PRO A 245 -1.01 -33.02 5.91
CA PRO A 245 -2.15 -32.47 6.65
C PRO A 245 -1.97 -32.53 8.17
N GLU A 246 -1.14 -33.42 8.67
CA GLU A 246 -0.80 -33.60 10.08
C GLU A 246 -0.07 -32.35 10.66
N LEU A 247 0.70 -31.64 9.83
CA LEU A 247 1.28 -30.34 10.19
C LEU A 247 0.21 -29.23 10.24
N GLN A 248 -0.68 -29.20 9.25
CA GLN A 248 -1.76 -28.20 9.23
C GLN A 248 -2.72 -28.33 10.40
N SER A 249 -3.02 -29.57 10.81
CA SER A 249 -3.85 -29.84 11.99
C SER A 249 -3.13 -29.60 13.32
N GLY A 250 -1.81 -29.42 13.28
CA GLY A 250 -0.98 -29.30 14.45
C GLY A 250 -0.83 -30.61 15.25
N ALA A 251 -1.15 -31.76 14.66
CA ALA A 251 -0.89 -33.08 15.26
C ALA A 251 0.60 -33.42 15.28
N VAL A 252 1.33 -32.97 14.25
CA VAL A 252 2.78 -32.97 14.17
C VAL A 252 3.27 -31.53 14.13
N GLU A 253 4.40 -31.28 14.78
CA GLU A 253 5.05 -29.96 14.81
C GLU A 253 6.51 -30.07 14.36
N ILE A 254 6.98 -29.12 13.57
CA ILE A 254 8.40 -28.96 13.29
C ILE A 254 9.02 -28.14 14.42
N LYS A 255 9.95 -28.71 15.13
CA LYS A 255 10.63 -28.10 16.29
C LYS A 255 11.89 -27.36 15.90
N ALA A 256 12.59 -27.81 14.88
CA ALA A 256 13.82 -27.18 14.40
C ALA A 256 14.07 -27.51 12.92
N ILE A 257 14.65 -26.56 12.22
CA ILE A 257 15.13 -26.73 10.84
C ILE A 257 16.56 -26.21 10.76
N ALA A 258 17.46 -27.03 10.26
CA ALA A 258 18.79 -26.63 9.85
C ALA A 258 18.92 -26.84 8.35
N ARG A 259 19.00 -25.75 7.57
CA ARG A 259 18.93 -25.79 6.11
C ARG A 259 20.14 -25.15 5.44
N GLU A 260 20.73 -25.87 4.52
CA GLU A 260 21.65 -25.38 3.51
C GLU A 260 20.96 -25.50 2.15
N ALA A 261 20.32 -24.40 1.71
CA ALA A 261 19.44 -24.38 0.55
C ALA A 261 20.13 -24.93 -0.70
N GLY A 262 19.46 -25.86 -1.39
CA GLY A 262 19.97 -26.54 -2.58
C GLY A 262 21.00 -27.65 -2.32
N SER A 263 21.39 -27.86 -1.07
CA SER A 263 22.34 -28.90 -0.65
C SER A 263 21.66 -29.94 0.24
N ARG A 264 21.46 -29.60 1.50
CA ARG A 264 20.92 -30.55 2.51
C ARG A 264 20.19 -29.80 3.63
N SER A 265 19.09 -30.40 4.07
CA SER A 265 18.33 -29.93 5.22
C SER A 265 18.09 -31.03 6.24
N LYS A 266 18.07 -30.67 7.52
CA LYS A 266 17.62 -31.53 8.61
C LYS A 266 16.39 -30.89 9.27
N ILE A 267 15.36 -31.68 9.51
CA ILE A 267 14.12 -31.28 10.15
C ILE A 267 13.88 -32.13 11.36
N ALA A 268 13.73 -31.51 12.52
CA ALA A 268 13.34 -32.17 13.75
C ALA A 268 11.86 -32.01 13.98
N VAL A 269 11.14 -33.14 14.13
CA VAL A 269 9.68 -33.17 14.25
C VAL A 269 9.24 -33.85 15.53
N ALA A 270 8.12 -33.42 16.09
CA ALA A 270 7.50 -34.04 17.25
C ALA A 270 6.00 -34.21 17.03
N ALA A 271 5.43 -35.29 17.52
CA ALA A 271 3.97 -35.47 17.57
C ALA A 271 3.42 -35.04 18.93
N LYS A 272 2.18 -34.56 18.94
CA LYS A 272 1.46 -34.29 20.19
C LYS A 272 0.91 -35.55 20.82
N ASP A 273 0.59 -36.56 20.00
CA ASP A 273 0.11 -37.87 20.42
C ASP A 273 1.23 -38.89 20.31
N GLU A 274 1.53 -39.60 21.40
CA GLU A 274 2.56 -40.64 21.47
C GLU A 274 2.31 -41.81 20.50
N HIS A 275 1.09 -41.96 20.00
CA HIS A 275 0.73 -43.01 19.04
C HIS A 275 0.93 -42.61 17.58
N LEU A 276 1.25 -41.33 17.31
CA LEU A 276 1.46 -40.81 15.97
C LEU A 276 2.98 -40.78 15.67
N ASP A 277 3.40 -41.47 14.62
CA ASP A 277 4.77 -41.37 14.10
C ASP A 277 4.97 -40.03 13.38
N PRO A 278 5.74 -39.09 13.97
CA PRO A 278 5.93 -37.76 13.36
C PRO A 278 6.82 -37.85 12.11
N VAL A 279 7.81 -38.71 12.09
CA VAL A 279 8.73 -38.89 10.95
C VAL A 279 7.99 -39.53 9.79
N GLY A 280 7.24 -40.61 10.04
CA GLY A 280 6.44 -41.29 9.03
C GLY A 280 5.38 -40.37 8.39
N SER A 281 4.82 -39.45 9.17
CA SER A 281 3.83 -38.44 8.67
C SER A 281 4.43 -37.54 7.62
N LEU A 282 5.67 -37.07 7.77
CA LEU A 282 6.32 -36.18 6.80
C LEU A 282 6.97 -36.97 5.64
N VAL A 283 7.50 -38.13 5.91
CA VAL A 283 8.06 -39.00 4.87
C VAL A 283 6.96 -39.47 3.91
N GLY A 284 5.82 -39.86 4.47
CA GLY A 284 4.69 -40.39 3.72
C GLY A 284 4.91 -41.81 3.23
N GLN A 285 3.86 -42.43 2.66
CA GLN A 285 3.94 -43.78 2.16
C GLN A 285 5.04 -43.92 1.09
N ARG A 286 5.98 -44.80 1.31
CA ARG A 286 7.13 -45.04 0.43
C ARG A 286 7.95 -43.77 0.10
N GLY A 287 7.93 -42.77 0.96
CA GLY A 287 8.71 -41.55 0.79
C GLY A 287 8.12 -40.56 -0.24
N VAL A 288 6.85 -40.69 -0.61
CA VAL A 288 6.25 -39.85 -1.67
C VAL A 288 6.21 -38.38 -1.27
N ARG A 289 5.81 -38.07 -0.03
CA ARG A 289 5.70 -36.67 0.43
C ARG A 289 7.06 -35.96 0.44
N VAL A 290 8.06 -36.57 1.09
CA VAL A 290 9.42 -36.00 1.12
C VAL A 290 10.02 -35.90 -0.27
N SER A 291 9.78 -36.86 -1.15
CA SER A 291 10.27 -36.81 -2.54
C SER A 291 9.65 -35.67 -3.34
N THR A 292 8.37 -35.35 -3.12
CA THR A 292 7.69 -34.21 -3.75
C THR A 292 8.36 -32.90 -3.32
N VAL A 293 8.61 -32.72 -2.02
CA VAL A 293 9.29 -31.54 -1.49
C VAL A 293 10.73 -31.44 -2.01
N MET A 294 11.49 -32.56 -1.99
CA MET A 294 12.86 -32.61 -2.54
C MET A 294 12.88 -32.22 -4.03
N SER A 295 11.90 -32.68 -4.81
CA SER A 295 11.79 -32.35 -6.24
C SER A 295 11.50 -30.86 -6.46
N GLU A 296 10.63 -30.26 -5.67
CA GLU A 296 10.34 -28.82 -5.70
C GLU A 296 11.60 -27.99 -5.39
N LEU A 297 12.47 -28.48 -4.50
CA LEU A 297 13.71 -27.81 -4.09
C LEU A 297 14.93 -28.18 -4.95
N GLY A 298 14.71 -28.65 -6.17
CA GLY A 298 15.79 -28.96 -7.12
C GLY A 298 16.67 -30.14 -6.70
N GLY A 299 16.16 -31.05 -5.86
CA GLY A 299 16.88 -32.23 -5.40
C GLY A 299 17.65 -32.04 -4.08
N GLU A 300 17.35 -31.00 -3.33
CA GLU A 300 17.87 -30.78 -1.96
C GLU A 300 17.59 -32.01 -1.10
N LYS A 301 18.63 -32.54 -0.43
CA LYS A 301 18.49 -33.73 0.44
C LYS A 301 17.83 -33.32 1.74
N ILE A 302 16.82 -34.08 2.16
CA ILE A 302 16.06 -33.77 3.38
C ILE A 302 16.13 -34.99 4.32
N ASP A 303 16.72 -34.79 5.52
CA ASP A 303 16.72 -35.76 6.60
C ASP A 303 15.66 -35.32 7.64
N ILE A 304 14.75 -36.21 7.96
CA ILE A 304 13.73 -36.01 8.98
C ILE A 304 14.05 -36.85 10.17
N ILE A 305 14.15 -36.22 11.32
CA ILE A 305 14.50 -36.86 12.60
C ILE A 305 13.44 -36.54 13.65
N GLU A 306 13.29 -37.48 14.61
CA GLU A 306 12.45 -37.22 15.76
C GLU A 306 13.15 -36.24 16.73
N TRP A 307 12.37 -35.27 17.24
CA TRP A 307 12.88 -34.29 18.18
C TRP A 307 12.81 -34.85 19.61
N SER A 308 13.90 -34.70 20.37
CA SER A 308 13.93 -34.96 21.82
C SER A 308 14.34 -33.69 22.59
N ALA A 309 13.75 -33.50 23.77
CA ALA A 309 14.16 -32.47 24.72
C ALA A 309 15.49 -32.74 25.37
N GLU A 310 15.88 -34.03 25.42
CA GLU A 310 17.17 -34.47 25.99
C GLU A 310 18.26 -34.41 24.92
N PRO A 311 19.29 -33.54 25.07
CA PRO A 311 20.33 -33.36 24.06
C PRO A 311 21.09 -34.63 23.72
N ALA A 312 21.25 -35.55 24.68
CA ALA A 312 21.92 -36.80 24.45
C ALA A 312 21.15 -37.71 23.47
N GLU A 313 19.84 -37.84 23.67
CA GLU A 313 18.95 -38.59 22.79
C GLU A 313 18.77 -37.93 21.42
N PHE A 314 18.85 -36.61 21.37
CA PHE A 314 18.68 -35.87 20.10
C PHE A 314 19.90 -35.97 19.19
N ILE A 315 21.11 -36.24 19.76
CA ILE A 315 22.37 -36.30 19.01
C ILE A 315 22.71 -37.75 18.60
N GLU A 316 22.26 -38.77 19.33
CA GLU A 316 22.40 -40.17 18.96
C GLU A 316 21.62 -40.53 17.68
#